data_551932440248ad264c350f79ac52dc33
#
_entry.id   551932440248ad264c350f79ac52dc33
#
_cell.length_a   1.000
_cell.length_b   1.000
_cell.length_c   1.000
_cell.angle_alpha   90.00
_cell.angle_beta   90.00
_cell.angle_gamma   90.00
#
_symmetry.space_group_name_H-M   'P 1'
#
loop_
_entity.id
_entity.type
_entity.pdbx_description
1 polymer ?
#
loop_
_entity_poly.entity_id
_entity_poly.type
_entity_poly.pdbx_seq_one_letter_code
_entity_poly.pdbx_strand_id
1 'polypeptide(L)'
;VQVFADNHGNAVHLFERDCSVQRRHQKVIEEAPAPGLDEATRNAFGHAAVQAAKAIDYRGAGTVEFLYSPPAAGGDADGGQFFFMEMNTRLQVEHPVTEMITGEDLVAWQLSVAAGEPLPKQQEQITRHGAAMEVRLYAENPEQGFLPSSGLLHHLRWPHGQSRVDAGYEQGDRVDEHYDPM
;
A
#
# COMPACT_ATOMS: atom_id res chain seq x y z
N VAL A 1 -0.66 -3.98 5.86
CA VAL A 1 0.70 -3.74 6.39
C VAL A 1 1.71 -4.10 5.32
N GLN A 2 2.59 -3.14 5.00
CA GLN A 2 3.71 -3.37 4.09
C GLN A 2 4.78 -4.21 4.79
N VAL A 3 5.17 -5.33 4.19
CA VAL A 3 6.32 -6.12 4.64
C VAL A 3 7.40 -6.14 3.56
N PHE A 4 8.62 -6.36 4.00
CA PHE A 4 9.75 -6.60 3.14
C PHE A 4 10.66 -7.66 3.74
N ALA A 5 11.11 -8.63 2.94
CA ALA A 5 11.98 -9.70 3.41
C ALA A 5 13.11 -9.96 2.41
N ASP A 6 14.25 -10.44 2.92
CA ASP A 6 15.44 -10.76 2.11
C ASP A 6 15.69 -12.28 1.97
N ASN A 7 16.79 -12.62 1.33
CA ASN A 7 17.23 -14.00 1.13
C ASN A 7 17.98 -14.57 2.36
N HIS A 8 18.15 -13.76 3.41
CA HIS A 8 18.94 -14.10 4.62
C HIS A 8 18.05 -14.41 5.83
N GLY A 9 16.71 -14.44 5.64
CA GLY A 9 15.73 -14.70 6.70
C GLY A 9 15.33 -13.47 7.50
N ASN A 10 15.75 -12.27 7.08
CA ASN A 10 15.30 -11.03 7.70
C ASN A 10 13.97 -10.61 7.09
N ALA A 11 13.09 -10.09 7.93
CA ALA A 11 11.84 -9.47 7.50
C ALA A 11 11.48 -8.31 8.41
N VAL A 12 11.00 -7.22 7.81
CA VAL A 12 10.58 -6.00 8.48
C VAL A 12 9.19 -5.57 7.98
N HIS A 13 8.52 -4.72 8.74
CA HIS A 13 7.34 -4.01 8.26
C HIS A 13 7.62 -2.51 8.12
N LEU A 14 6.92 -1.88 7.17
CA LEU A 14 6.99 -0.45 6.90
C LEU A 14 5.63 0.21 7.18
N PHE A 15 5.04 -0.14 8.32
CA PHE A 15 3.76 0.33 8.80
C PHE A 15 2.56 -0.09 7.94
N GLU A 16 1.40 0.36 8.34
CA GLU A 16 0.12 0.06 7.70
C GLU A 16 -0.37 1.21 6.82
N ARG A 17 -1.30 0.86 5.95
CA ARG A 17 -2.14 1.76 5.16
C ARG A 17 -3.60 1.47 5.46
N ASP A 18 -4.45 2.47 5.42
CA ASP A 18 -5.89 2.29 5.32
C ASP A 18 -6.28 2.28 3.84
N CYS A 19 -6.91 1.21 3.42
CA CYS A 19 -7.42 1.02 2.06
C CYS A 19 -8.94 0.73 2.10
N SER A 20 -9.65 1.25 3.09
CA SER A 20 -11.09 0.98 3.30
C SER A 20 -11.98 1.68 2.28
N VAL A 21 -11.51 2.77 1.68
CA VAL A 21 -12.28 3.50 0.65
C VAL A 21 -12.17 2.75 -0.66
N GLN A 22 -13.18 1.95 -0.91
CA GLN A 22 -13.25 1.06 -2.06
C GLN A 22 -14.57 1.23 -2.82
N ARG A 23 -14.52 0.93 -4.10
CA ARG A 23 -15.70 0.81 -4.95
C ARG A 23 -15.70 -0.56 -5.62
N ARG A 24 -16.71 -1.39 -5.34
CA ARG A 24 -16.82 -2.77 -5.88
C ARG A 24 -15.53 -3.59 -5.67
N HIS A 25 -14.98 -3.51 -4.46
CA HIS A 25 -13.71 -4.16 -4.06
C HIS A 25 -12.44 -3.61 -4.73
N GLN A 26 -12.54 -2.53 -5.49
CA GLN A 26 -11.39 -1.80 -6.00
C GLN A 26 -11.02 -0.68 -5.02
N LYS A 27 -9.76 -0.64 -4.61
CA LYS A 27 -9.20 0.44 -3.80
C LYS A 27 -9.22 1.73 -4.62
N VAL A 28 -9.69 2.83 -4.03
CA VAL A 28 -9.80 4.14 -4.70
C VAL A 28 -8.97 5.20 -4.00
N ILE A 29 -9.00 5.19 -2.67
CA ILE A 29 -8.19 6.09 -1.84
C ILE A 29 -7.47 5.23 -0.81
N GLU A 30 -6.18 5.50 -0.66
CA GLU A 30 -5.32 4.89 0.33
C GLU A 30 -4.62 5.97 1.14
N GLU A 31 -4.52 5.75 2.45
CA GLU A 31 -3.83 6.68 3.34
C GLU A 31 -2.89 5.97 4.31
N ALA A 32 -1.83 6.65 4.69
CA ALA A 32 -0.88 6.20 5.68
C ALA A 32 -0.42 7.38 6.56
N PRO A 33 -0.34 7.20 7.88
CA PRO A 33 -0.79 6.03 8.65
C PRO A 33 -2.31 5.94 8.70
N ALA A 34 -2.84 4.75 8.98
CA ALA A 34 -4.29 4.55 9.14
C ALA A 34 -4.82 5.40 10.30
N PRO A 35 -5.93 6.16 10.09
CA PRO A 35 -6.49 6.99 11.13
C PRO A 35 -7.10 6.15 12.26
N GLY A 36 -7.06 6.68 13.48
CA GLY A 36 -7.71 6.06 14.63
C GLY A 36 -7.05 4.80 15.19
N LEU A 37 -5.92 4.35 14.66
CA LEU A 37 -5.13 3.28 15.25
C LEU A 37 -4.22 3.81 16.35
N ASP A 38 -4.24 3.16 17.51
CA ASP A 38 -3.24 3.39 18.55
C ASP A 38 -1.91 2.66 18.23
N GLU A 39 -0.84 3.05 18.91
CA GLU A 39 0.48 2.48 18.67
C GLU A 39 0.57 1.00 19.06
N ALA A 40 -0.18 0.54 20.05
CA ALA A 40 -0.18 -0.86 20.46
C ALA A 40 -0.79 -1.75 19.36
N THR A 41 -1.93 -1.35 18.81
CA THR A 41 -2.60 -2.01 17.69
C THR A 41 -1.71 -1.99 16.43
N ARG A 42 -1.09 -0.85 16.13
CA ARG A 42 -0.18 -0.70 15.00
C ARG A 42 1.02 -1.65 15.09
N ASN A 43 1.63 -1.73 16.27
CA ASN A 43 2.74 -2.64 16.53
C ASN A 43 2.30 -4.11 16.42
N ALA A 44 1.10 -4.44 16.90
CA ALA A 44 0.55 -5.79 16.78
C ALA A 44 0.33 -6.18 15.32
N PHE A 45 -0.18 -5.28 14.48
CA PHE A 45 -0.29 -5.48 13.03
C PHE A 45 1.07 -5.73 12.38
N GLY A 46 2.05 -4.85 12.66
CA GLY A 46 3.40 -4.99 12.12
C GLY A 46 4.03 -6.33 12.49
N HIS A 47 3.93 -6.70 13.77
CA HIS A 47 4.45 -7.98 14.25
C HIS A 47 3.76 -9.17 13.57
N ALA A 48 2.44 -9.19 13.50
CA ALA A 48 1.68 -10.27 12.86
C ALA A 48 2.04 -10.40 11.37
N ALA A 49 2.19 -9.28 10.67
CA ALA A 49 2.56 -9.27 9.25
C ALA A 49 3.98 -9.81 9.01
N VAL A 50 4.95 -9.45 9.86
CA VAL A 50 6.32 -10.00 9.80
C VAL A 50 6.33 -11.49 10.09
N GLN A 51 5.55 -11.96 11.08
CA GLN A 51 5.43 -13.39 11.38
C GLN A 51 4.81 -14.17 10.21
N ALA A 52 3.77 -13.62 9.57
CA ALA A 52 3.17 -14.23 8.39
C ALA A 52 4.19 -14.35 7.23
N ALA A 53 4.96 -13.31 6.96
CA ALA A 53 6.00 -13.34 5.93
C ALA A 53 7.10 -14.38 6.25
N LYS A 54 7.57 -14.44 7.49
CA LYS A 54 8.59 -15.41 7.92
C LYS A 54 8.09 -16.86 7.86
N ALA A 55 6.81 -17.10 8.19
CA ALA A 55 6.24 -18.46 8.19
C ALA A 55 6.22 -19.12 6.79
N ILE A 56 6.32 -18.35 5.73
CA ILE A 56 6.33 -18.83 4.34
C ILE A 56 7.68 -18.59 3.64
N ASP A 57 8.73 -18.24 4.38
CA ASP A 57 10.04 -17.87 3.83
C ASP A 57 9.92 -16.82 2.71
N TYR A 58 9.07 -15.80 2.92
CA TYR A 58 8.80 -14.77 1.92
C TYR A 58 10.04 -13.94 1.57
N ARG A 59 10.11 -13.45 0.33
CA ARG A 59 11.19 -12.61 -0.18
C ARG A 59 10.64 -11.47 -1.02
N GLY A 60 11.21 -10.28 -0.88
CA GLY A 60 10.81 -9.07 -1.60
C GLY A 60 9.70 -8.29 -0.88
N ALA A 61 9.08 -7.38 -1.64
CA ALA A 61 7.97 -6.56 -1.18
C ALA A 61 6.67 -7.38 -1.14
N GLY A 62 5.95 -7.29 -0.03
CA GLY A 62 4.63 -7.91 0.12
C GLY A 62 3.74 -7.09 1.03
N THR A 63 2.45 -7.34 0.97
CA THR A 63 1.47 -6.70 1.85
C THR A 63 0.59 -7.74 2.50
N VAL A 64 0.50 -7.68 3.82
CA VAL A 64 -0.47 -8.49 4.59
C VAL A 64 -1.69 -7.64 4.86
N GLU A 65 -2.84 -8.10 4.41
CA GLU A 65 -4.12 -7.42 4.59
C GLU A 65 -4.87 -8.00 5.79
N PHE A 66 -5.42 -7.09 6.60
CA PHE A 66 -6.20 -7.41 7.79
C PHE A 66 -7.56 -6.73 7.72
N LEU A 67 -8.57 -7.38 8.27
CA LEU A 67 -9.82 -6.75 8.65
C LEU A 67 -9.67 -6.26 10.09
N TYR A 68 -10.00 -5.00 10.33
CA TYR A 68 -9.94 -4.40 11.65
C TYR A 68 -11.34 -4.03 12.14
N SER A 69 -11.65 -4.45 13.36
CA SER A 69 -12.84 -4.04 14.09
C SER A 69 -12.40 -3.16 15.26
N PRO A 70 -12.64 -1.85 15.21
CA PRO A 70 -12.29 -0.96 16.31
C PRO A 70 -13.07 -1.33 17.59
N PRO A 71 -12.58 -0.94 18.78
CA PRO A 71 -13.33 -1.13 20.03
C PRO A 71 -14.70 -0.46 19.95
N ALA A 72 -15.69 -1.06 20.58
CA ALA A 72 -17.02 -0.46 20.66
C ALA A 72 -16.94 0.89 21.40
N ALA A 73 -17.66 1.91 20.89
CA ALA A 73 -17.72 3.21 21.53
C ALA A 73 -18.26 3.06 22.98
N GLY A 74 -17.45 3.40 23.98
CA GLY A 74 -17.83 3.29 25.40
C GLY A 74 -17.65 1.89 26.03
N GLY A 75 -17.07 0.94 25.30
CA GLY A 75 -16.68 -0.37 25.84
C GLY A 75 -15.38 -0.32 26.63
N ASP A 76 -15.17 -1.35 27.46
CA ASP A 76 -13.89 -1.53 28.17
C ASP A 76 -12.73 -1.63 27.17
N ALA A 77 -11.56 -1.18 27.60
CA ALA A 77 -10.33 -0.98 26.82
C ALA A 77 -9.68 -2.29 26.29
N ASP A 78 -10.45 -3.29 25.93
CA ASP A 78 -9.95 -4.34 25.05
C ASP A 78 -9.78 -3.72 23.66
N GLY A 79 -8.52 -3.51 23.27
CA GLY A 79 -8.14 -2.92 21.99
C GLY A 79 -8.86 -3.62 20.84
N GLY A 80 -9.08 -2.90 19.74
CA GLY A 80 -9.79 -3.45 18.57
C GLY A 80 -9.22 -4.78 18.12
N GLN A 81 -10.05 -5.59 17.50
CA GLN A 81 -9.68 -6.91 16.99
C GLN A 81 -9.27 -6.82 15.51
N PHE A 82 -8.27 -7.58 15.10
CA PHE A 82 -7.91 -7.69 13.70
C PHE A 82 -7.80 -9.16 13.27
N PHE A 83 -8.12 -9.38 12.01
CA PHE A 83 -8.17 -10.72 11.44
C PHE A 83 -7.37 -10.73 10.14
N PHE A 84 -6.51 -11.72 9.98
CA PHE A 84 -5.80 -11.95 8.73
C PHE A 84 -6.82 -12.18 7.60
N MET A 85 -6.64 -11.51 6.48
CA MET A 85 -7.46 -11.68 5.30
C MET A 85 -6.67 -12.40 4.19
N GLU A 86 -5.61 -11.77 3.72
CA GLU A 86 -4.77 -12.33 2.67
C GLU A 86 -3.35 -11.73 2.70
N MET A 87 -2.46 -12.30 1.90
CA MET A 87 -1.16 -11.72 1.61
C MET A 87 -1.02 -11.49 0.09
N ASN A 88 -0.76 -10.26 -0.29
CA ASN A 88 -0.39 -9.91 -1.64
C ASN A 88 1.13 -10.04 -1.80
N THR A 89 1.55 -11.04 -2.57
CA THR A 89 2.96 -11.40 -2.74
C THR A 89 3.62 -10.61 -3.88
N ARG A 90 3.46 -9.31 -3.85
CA ARG A 90 3.98 -8.34 -4.83
C ARG A 90 4.01 -6.94 -4.26
N LEU A 91 4.72 -6.04 -4.91
CA LEU A 91 4.55 -4.61 -4.69
C LEU A 91 3.13 -4.19 -5.13
N GLN A 92 2.48 -3.37 -4.35
CA GLN A 92 1.14 -2.87 -4.66
C GLN A 92 1.18 -1.46 -5.24
N VAL A 93 0.11 -1.06 -5.93
CA VAL A 93 -0.02 0.29 -6.51
C VAL A 93 0.09 1.36 -5.43
N GLU A 94 -0.48 1.10 -4.26
CA GLU A 94 -0.52 2.00 -3.10
C GLU A 94 0.77 2.06 -2.26
N HIS A 95 1.91 1.51 -2.74
CA HIS A 95 3.19 1.62 -2.05
C HIS A 95 3.69 3.06 -1.85
N PRO A 96 3.35 4.04 -2.72
CA PRO A 96 3.83 5.41 -2.59
C PRO A 96 3.48 6.07 -1.26
N VAL A 97 2.31 5.80 -0.68
CA VAL A 97 1.98 6.39 0.63
C VAL A 97 2.88 5.86 1.76
N THR A 98 3.31 4.60 1.66
CA THR A 98 4.32 4.03 2.57
C THR A 98 5.68 4.69 2.38
N GLU A 99 6.12 4.85 1.14
CA GLU A 99 7.39 5.53 0.82
C GLU A 99 7.39 6.97 1.31
N MET A 100 6.29 7.69 1.14
CA MET A 100 6.18 9.10 1.56
C MET A 100 6.26 9.27 3.07
N ILE A 101 5.73 8.35 3.86
CA ILE A 101 5.79 8.47 5.33
C ILE A 101 7.07 7.89 5.92
N THR A 102 7.76 6.99 5.22
CA THR A 102 9.00 6.34 5.72
C THR A 102 10.26 6.94 5.14
N GLY A 103 10.19 7.54 3.97
CA GLY A 103 11.35 8.01 3.22
C GLY A 103 12.15 6.88 2.55
N GLU A 104 11.57 5.67 2.48
CA GLU A 104 12.22 4.51 1.85
C GLU A 104 11.79 4.38 0.38
N ASP A 105 12.67 3.84 -0.46
CA ASP A 105 12.40 3.49 -1.85
C ASP A 105 12.24 1.96 -1.95
N LEU A 106 10.99 1.50 -2.02
CA LEU A 106 10.68 0.07 -2.04
C LEU A 106 11.10 -0.61 -3.35
N VAL A 107 11.13 0.12 -4.45
CA VAL A 107 11.61 -0.40 -5.73
C VAL A 107 13.12 -0.62 -5.68
N ALA A 108 13.87 0.34 -5.14
CA ALA A 108 15.30 0.17 -4.92
C ALA A 108 15.59 -1.01 -3.97
N TRP A 109 14.79 -1.19 -2.91
CA TRP A 109 14.91 -2.34 -2.03
C TRP A 109 14.67 -3.68 -2.76
N GLN A 110 13.69 -3.72 -3.68
CA GLN A 110 13.45 -4.92 -4.49
C GLN A 110 14.66 -5.29 -5.35
N LEU A 111 15.30 -4.29 -5.98
CA LEU A 111 16.48 -4.51 -6.80
C LEU A 111 17.67 -5.00 -5.96
N SER A 112 17.91 -4.40 -4.78
CA SER A 112 18.96 -4.81 -3.86
C SER A 112 18.77 -6.25 -3.37
N VAL A 113 17.57 -6.59 -2.91
CA VAL A 113 17.25 -7.95 -2.44
C VAL A 113 17.33 -8.96 -3.57
N ALA A 114 16.89 -8.61 -4.79
CA ALA A 114 17.04 -9.47 -5.97
C ALA A 114 18.51 -9.69 -6.35
N ALA A 115 19.38 -8.73 -6.10
CA ALA A 115 20.83 -8.86 -6.25
C ALA A 115 21.49 -9.72 -5.16
N GLY A 116 20.74 -10.16 -4.16
CA GLY A 116 21.22 -10.98 -3.05
C GLY A 116 21.70 -10.20 -1.82
N GLU A 117 21.52 -8.88 -1.82
CA GLU A 117 21.88 -8.04 -0.68
C GLU A 117 20.89 -8.25 0.50
N PRO A 118 21.36 -8.06 1.74
CA PRO A 118 20.47 -8.04 2.90
C PRO A 118 19.56 -6.81 2.86
N LEU A 119 18.50 -6.81 3.69
CA LEU A 119 17.65 -5.64 3.87
C LEU A 119 18.48 -4.40 4.22
N PRO A 120 18.22 -3.25 3.58
CA PRO A 120 18.98 -2.01 3.83
C PRO A 120 18.84 -1.49 5.26
N LYS A 121 17.76 -1.83 5.96
CA LYS A 121 17.47 -1.39 7.32
C LYS A 121 16.92 -2.52 8.18
N GLN A 122 17.22 -2.44 9.47
CA GLN A 122 16.56 -3.23 10.51
C GLN A 122 15.28 -2.53 10.97
N GLN A 123 14.38 -3.25 11.65
CA GLN A 123 13.09 -2.72 12.07
C GLN A 123 13.19 -1.41 12.85
N GLU A 124 14.14 -1.31 13.76
CA GLU A 124 14.32 -0.16 14.66
C GLU A 124 14.83 1.09 13.93
N GLN A 125 15.32 0.93 12.71
CA GLN A 125 15.81 2.03 11.86
C GLN A 125 14.72 2.58 10.94
N ILE A 126 13.59 1.87 10.83
CA ILE A 126 12.45 2.29 10.00
C ILE A 126 11.54 3.17 10.84
N THR A 127 11.48 4.43 10.49
CA THR A 127 10.64 5.43 11.17
C THR A 127 9.57 5.96 10.23
N ARG A 128 8.51 6.52 10.78
CA ARG A 128 7.46 7.18 10.00
C ARG A 128 7.31 8.63 10.40
N HIS A 129 7.00 9.48 9.44
CA HIS A 129 6.81 10.91 9.63
C HIS A 129 5.66 11.43 8.78
N GLY A 130 4.82 12.29 9.38
CA GLY A 130 3.72 12.92 8.66
C GLY A 130 2.61 11.94 8.28
N ALA A 131 1.93 12.28 7.20
CA ALA A 131 0.86 11.49 6.60
C ALA A 131 0.87 11.65 5.08
N ALA A 132 0.42 10.64 4.37
CA ALA A 132 0.28 10.65 2.93
C ALA A 132 -1.05 10.04 2.52
N MET A 133 -1.59 10.54 1.41
CA MET A 133 -2.82 10.02 0.81
C MET A 133 -2.59 9.82 -0.69
N GLU A 134 -3.07 8.71 -1.22
CA GLU A 134 -3.06 8.39 -2.63
C GLU A 134 -4.48 8.27 -3.15
N VAL A 135 -4.70 8.66 -4.36
CA VAL A 135 -5.94 8.41 -5.10
C VAL A 135 -5.59 7.73 -6.42
N ARG A 136 -6.36 6.72 -6.77
CA ARG A 136 -6.22 6.07 -8.06
C ARG A 136 -7.11 6.73 -9.09
N LEU A 137 -6.55 6.97 -10.26
CA LEU A 137 -7.30 7.44 -11.42
C LEU A 137 -7.59 6.25 -12.35
N TYR A 138 -8.87 6.05 -12.64
CA TYR A 138 -9.36 4.99 -13.52
C TYR A 138 -10.03 5.59 -14.77
N ALA A 139 -9.79 4.97 -15.92
CA ALA A 139 -10.53 5.30 -17.14
C ALA A 139 -11.91 4.62 -17.13
N GLU A 140 -12.88 5.25 -16.47
CA GLU A 140 -14.22 4.72 -16.27
C GLU A 140 -15.27 5.78 -16.56
N ASN A 141 -16.49 5.35 -16.92
CA ASN A 141 -17.60 6.23 -17.16
C ASN A 141 -18.59 6.19 -15.97
N PRO A 142 -18.61 7.21 -15.08
CA PRO A 142 -19.52 7.26 -13.94
C PRO A 142 -21.02 7.23 -14.31
N GLU A 143 -21.37 7.84 -15.45
CA GLU A 143 -22.77 7.90 -15.92
C GLU A 143 -23.29 6.52 -16.37
N GLN A 144 -22.39 5.63 -16.75
CA GLN A 144 -22.69 4.25 -17.12
C GLN A 144 -22.34 3.26 -16.02
N GLY A 145 -22.40 3.68 -14.77
CA GLY A 145 -22.12 2.81 -13.62
C GLY A 145 -20.67 2.39 -13.50
N PHE A 146 -19.74 3.26 -13.91
CA PHE A 146 -18.30 3.03 -13.86
C PHE A 146 -17.83 1.85 -14.72
N LEU A 147 -18.40 1.69 -15.89
CA LEU A 147 -17.87 0.76 -16.87
C LEU A 147 -16.53 1.28 -17.40
N PRO A 148 -15.59 0.38 -17.69
CA PRO A 148 -14.31 0.74 -18.31
C PRO A 148 -14.55 1.56 -19.60
N SER A 149 -13.78 2.61 -19.77
CA SER A 149 -13.89 3.52 -20.92
C SER A 149 -12.54 3.59 -21.63
N SER A 150 -12.45 2.97 -22.78
CA SER A 150 -11.26 3.02 -23.63
C SER A 150 -11.33 4.21 -24.61
N GLY A 151 -10.20 4.76 -24.99
CA GLY A 151 -10.16 5.86 -25.95
C GLY A 151 -8.84 6.61 -25.99
N LEU A 152 -8.79 7.60 -26.88
CA LEU A 152 -7.64 8.49 -27.01
C LEU A 152 -7.69 9.59 -25.94
N LEU A 153 -6.57 9.79 -25.24
CA LEU A 153 -6.40 10.89 -24.29
C LEU A 153 -6.12 12.20 -25.04
N HIS A 154 -7.17 12.85 -25.50
CA HIS A 154 -7.05 14.12 -26.24
C HIS A 154 -6.45 15.24 -25.39
N HIS A 155 -6.70 15.22 -24.10
CA HIS A 155 -6.14 16.15 -23.14
C HIS A 155 -5.81 15.42 -21.83
N LEU A 156 -4.53 15.43 -21.45
CA LEU A 156 -4.05 14.93 -20.16
C LEU A 156 -2.99 15.90 -19.64
N ARG A 157 -3.23 16.42 -18.44
CA ARG A 157 -2.27 17.26 -17.74
C ARG A 157 -2.19 16.86 -16.30
N TRP A 158 -1.09 16.23 -15.94
CA TRP A 158 -0.81 15.86 -14.58
C TRP A 158 -0.56 17.09 -13.70
N PRO A 159 -0.96 17.04 -12.41
CA PRO A 159 -0.67 18.11 -11.46
C PRO A 159 0.85 18.25 -11.30
N HIS A 160 1.31 19.49 -11.17
CA HIS A 160 2.70 19.81 -10.87
C HIS A 160 2.79 20.42 -9.48
N GLY A 161 3.93 20.21 -8.81
CA GLY A 161 4.21 20.82 -7.51
C GLY A 161 4.35 19.83 -6.38
N GLN A 162 3.47 19.87 -5.39
CA GLN A 162 3.61 19.07 -4.16
C GLN A 162 3.09 17.63 -4.27
N SER A 163 2.53 17.25 -5.40
CA SER A 163 1.97 15.92 -5.61
C SER A 163 2.98 15.02 -6.34
N ARG A 164 3.14 13.80 -5.86
CA ARG A 164 3.76 12.70 -6.63
C ARG A 164 2.73 12.18 -7.62
N VAL A 165 3.17 11.87 -8.83
CA VAL A 165 2.34 11.26 -9.87
C VAL A 165 3.08 10.06 -10.42
N ASP A 166 2.53 8.89 -10.22
CA ASP A 166 3.00 7.63 -10.79
C ASP A 166 2.00 7.21 -11.86
N ALA A 167 2.32 7.46 -13.12
CA ALA A 167 1.41 7.24 -14.24
C ALA A 167 2.14 6.64 -15.44
N GLY A 168 1.43 5.78 -16.16
CA GLY A 168 1.92 5.16 -17.39
C GLY A 168 1.42 5.79 -18.67
N TYR A 169 0.67 6.91 -18.60
CA TYR A 169 0.04 7.55 -19.74
C TYR A 169 0.44 9.01 -19.90
N GLU A 170 0.52 9.42 -21.16
CA GLU A 170 0.73 10.82 -21.59
C GLU A 170 -0.41 11.28 -22.50
N GLN A 171 -0.49 12.60 -22.72
CA GLN A 171 -1.44 13.14 -23.68
C GLN A 171 -1.14 12.60 -25.09
N GLY A 172 -2.15 12.08 -25.74
CA GLY A 172 -2.05 11.43 -27.04
C GLY A 172 -2.01 9.91 -26.98
N ASP A 173 -1.83 9.33 -25.81
CA ASP A 173 -1.91 7.88 -25.63
C ASP A 173 -3.34 7.37 -25.74
N ARG A 174 -3.45 6.09 -26.00
CA ARG A 174 -4.73 5.39 -26.03
C ARG A 174 -4.86 4.47 -24.82
N VAL A 175 -5.88 4.70 -24.01
CA VAL A 175 -6.29 3.77 -22.96
C VAL A 175 -7.03 2.60 -23.60
N ASP A 176 -6.68 1.39 -23.26
CA ASP A 176 -7.41 0.19 -23.64
C ASP A 176 -8.05 -0.49 -22.43
N GLU A 177 -8.84 -1.52 -22.68
CA GLU A 177 -9.63 -2.21 -21.65
C GLU A 177 -8.82 -3.24 -20.82
N HIS A 178 -7.52 -3.35 -21.06
CA HIS A 178 -6.68 -4.36 -20.43
C HIS A 178 -5.93 -3.82 -19.21
N TYR A 179 -5.95 -2.51 -19.00
CA TYR A 179 -5.27 -1.85 -17.90
C TYR A 179 -6.25 -1.14 -16.98
N ASP A 180 -6.12 -1.35 -15.69
CA ASP A 180 -7.04 -0.87 -14.66
C ASP A 180 -6.69 0.56 -14.19
N PRO A 181 -5.67 0.90 -13.42
CA PRO A 181 -5.32 2.29 -13.12
C PRO A 181 -4.51 2.92 -14.26
N MET A 182 -4.67 4.23 -14.40
CA MET A 182 -3.95 5.04 -15.39
C MET A 182 -2.56 5.46 -14.91
#